data_c324694a7bf30394069e1bb0262f9b9d
#
_entry.id   c324694a7bf30394069e1bb0262f9b9d
#
_cell.length_a   1.000
_cell.length_b   1.000
_cell.length_c   1.000
_cell.angle_alpha   90.00
_cell.angle_beta   90.00
_cell.angle_gamma   90.00
#
_symmetry.space_group_name_H-M   'P 1'
#
loop_
_entity.id
_entity.type
_entity.pdbx_description
1 polymer ?
#
loop_
_entity_poly.entity_id
_entity_poly.type
_entity_poly.pdbx_seq_one_letter_code
_entity_poly.pdbx_strand_id
1 'polypeptide(L)'
;GMVTVEWTAIHRKHHATTETEEDPHSPRIHGLRAILFRGVEFYRAGVTVDTIDRYGKGTPEDWLERNVYSRFLFTGLVIVAVADIVLFGSIGIVVFGVQMLWIPFFAAGVVNGVGHFWGYRNFECPDAATNIVPWGILIGGEELHNNHHTYPNSAKLSVRPWEFDLGWFWIRCFQLCGLAKPLYTGPVVERISGKNQIDMDTTWAVLNDRFEVMARYAEEVVGPLVEEEYRRADRATRQMLKRAKSILC
;
A
#
# COMPACT_ATOMS: atom_id res chain seq x y z
N GLY A 1 11.13 -0.44 -17.94
CA GLY A 1 12.12 0.46 -17.82
C GLY A 1 11.86 1.66 -16.94
N MET A 2 12.14 1.53 -15.65
CA MET A 2 12.15 2.66 -14.71
C MET A 2 13.43 2.58 -13.88
N VAL A 3 14.00 3.71 -13.52
CA VAL A 3 15.14 3.79 -12.61
C VAL A 3 14.61 3.70 -11.18
N THR A 4 15.18 2.84 -10.37
CA THR A 4 14.70 2.56 -9.00
C THR A 4 14.63 3.82 -8.14
N VAL A 5 15.66 4.65 -8.19
CA VAL A 5 15.69 5.89 -7.39
C VAL A 5 14.63 6.91 -7.86
N GLU A 6 14.38 7.01 -9.16
CA GLU A 6 13.36 7.91 -9.71
C GLU A 6 11.97 7.49 -9.25
N TRP A 7 11.64 6.19 -9.41
CA TRP A 7 10.36 5.66 -8.98
C TRP A 7 10.14 5.84 -7.48
N THR A 8 11.14 5.48 -6.67
CA THR A 8 11.08 5.61 -5.21
C THR A 8 10.91 7.07 -4.79
N ALA A 9 11.62 8.00 -5.43
CA ALA A 9 11.52 9.42 -5.11
C ALA A 9 10.12 9.98 -5.42
N ILE A 10 9.56 9.66 -6.58
CA ILE A 10 8.21 10.09 -6.97
C ILE A 10 7.16 9.51 -6.02
N HIS A 11 7.25 8.22 -5.71
CA HIS A 11 6.31 7.55 -4.82
C HIS A 11 6.35 8.13 -3.39
N ARG A 12 7.55 8.35 -2.84
CA ARG A 12 7.70 9.00 -1.53
C ARG A 12 7.24 10.46 -1.53
N LYS A 13 7.47 11.19 -2.63
CA LYS A 13 6.94 12.55 -2.78
C LYS A 13 5.41 12.53 -2.75
N HIS A 14 4.78 11.62 -3.49
CA HIS A 14 3.34 11.44 -3.46
C HIS A 14 2.83 11.23 -2.02
N HIS A 15 3.39 10.28 -1.25
CA HIS A 15 3.01 10.07 0.15
C HIS A 15 3.22 11.30 1.05
N ALA A 16 4.27 12.09 0.80
CA ALA A 16 4.58 13.26 1.60
C ALA A 16 3.71 14.49 1.27
N THR A 17 3.21 14.58 0.04
CA THR A 17 2.48 15.74 -0.48
C THR A 17 1.12 15.38 -1.06
N THR A 18 0.57 14.22 -0.68
CA THR A 18 -0.68 13.69 -1.22
C THR A 18 -1.77 14.75 -1.26
N GLU A 19 -2.41 14.90 -2.44
CA GLU A 19 -3.52 15.83 -2.70
C GLU A 19 -3.19 17.33 -2.58
N THR A 20 -1.92 17.67 -2.56
CA THR A 20 -1.47 19.06 -2.71
C THR A 20 -1.06 19.36 -4.15
N GLU A 21 -0.79 20.61 -4.46
CA GLU A 21 -0.26 21.04 -5.79
C GLU A 21 1.13 20.43 -6.10
N GLU A 22 1.86 19.99 -5.07
CA GLU A 22 3.16 19.33 -5.22
C GLU A 22 3.05 17.82 -5.50
N ASP A 23 1.86 17.24 -5.34
CA ASP A 23 1.61 15.83 -5.62
C ASP A 23 1.69 15.55 -7.11
N PRO A 24 2.65 14.74 -7.57
CA PRO A 24 2.88 14.53 -8.99
C PRO A 24 1.70 13.87 -9.73
N HIS A 25 0.78 13.20 -9.04
CA HIS A 25 -0.30 12.45 -9.69
C HIS A 25 -1.63 12.42 -8.93
N SER A 26 -1.94 13.48 -8.18
CA SER A 26 -3.23 13.58 -7.49
C SER A 26 -4.41 13.68 -8.46
N PRO A 27 -5.41 12.80 -8.36
CA PRO A 27 -6.63 12.92 -9.15
C PRO A 27 -7.51 14.10 -8.72
N ARG A 28 -7.31 14.63 -7.52
CA ARG A 28 -8.04 15.82 -7.03
C ARG A 28 -7.51 17.10 -7.65
N ILE A 29 -6.21 17.16 -7.94
CA ILE A 29 -5.57 18.32 -8.56
C ILE A 29 -5.67 18.24 -10.08
N HIS A 30 -5.30 17.11 -10.68
CA HIS A 30 -5.22 16.95 -12.14
C HIS A 30 -6.49 16.40 -12.79
N GLY A 31 -7.42 15.88 -11.98
CA GLY A 31 -8.64 15.21 -12.42
C GLY A 31 -8.42 13.71 -12.70
N LEU A 32 -9.41 12.89 -12.32
CA LEU A 32 -9.36 11.43 -12.43
C LEU A 32 -9.03 10.95 -13.86
N ARG A 33 -9.69 11.54 -14.89
CA ARG A 33 -9.45 11.16 -16.28
C ARG A 33 -8.01 11.42 -16.73
N ALA A 34 -7.43 12.52 -16.29
CA ALA A 34 -6.04 12.85 -16.63
C ALA A 34 -5.08 11.82 -16.00
N ILE A 35 -5.28 11.46 -14.73
CA ILE A 35 -4.44 10.47 -14.08
C ILE A 35 -4.60 9.09 -14.72
N LEU A 36 -5.83 8.66 -15.04
CA LEU A 36 -6.07 7.36 -15.68
C LEU A 36 -5.33 7.18 -17.01
N PHE A 37 -5.28 8.22 -17.86
CA PHE A 37 -4.75 8.08 -19.22
C PHE A 37 -3.39 8.73 -19.42
N ARG A 38 -2.94 9.58 -18.51
CA ARG A 38 -1.67 10.32 -18.59
C ARG A 38 -0.80 10.15 -17.33
N GLY A 39 -1.07 9.17 -16.49
CA GLY A 39 -0.34 8.92 -15.24
C GLY A 39 1.18 8.82 -15.46
N VAL A 40 1.60 8.17 -16.55
CA VAL A 40 3.03 8.07 -16.90
C VAL A 40 3.65 9.42 -17.26
N GLU A 41 2.90 10.31 -17.91
CA GLU A 41 3.38 11.66 -18.24
C GLU A 41 3.60 12.48 -16.97
N PHE A 42 2.65 12.42 -16.03
CA PHE A 42 2.78 13.06 -14.71
C PHE A 42 3.96 12.49 -13.92
N TYR A 43 4.12 11.17 -13.93
CA TYR A 43 5.28 10.52 -13.32
C TYR A 43 6.58 11.10 -13.89
N ARG A 44 6.75 11.12 -15.22
CA ARG A 44 7.95 11.64 -15.89
C ARG A 44 8.18 13.12 -15.62
N ALA A 45 7.14 13.93 -15.60
CA ALA A 45 7.24 15.35 -15.27
C ALA A 45 7.67 15.59 -13.82
N GLY A 46 7.30 14.69 -12.90
CA GLY A 46 7.68 14.74 -11.49
C GLY A 46 9.15 14.36 -11.22
N VAL A 47 9.82 13.65 -12.16
CA VAL A 47 11.23 13.25 -12.02
C VAL A 47 12.12 14.48 -12.24
N THR A 48 12.48 15.13 -11.15
CA THR A 48 13.38 16.29 -11.13
C THR A 48 14.56 16.03 -10.21
N VAL A 49 15.65 16.75 -10.39
CA VAL A 49 16.83 16.65 -9.50
C VAL A 49 16.43 16.92 -8.05
N ASP A 50 15.64 17.95 -7.80
CA ASP A 50 15.15 18.28 -6.45
C ASP A 50 14.32 17.15 -5.84
N THR A 51 13.45 16.51 -6.62
CA THR A 51 12.65 15.36 -6.15
C THR A 51 13.55 14.17 -5.79
N ILE A 52 14.54 13.87 -6.61
CA ILE A 52 15.49 12.77 -6.35
C ILE A 52 16.34 13.07 -5.10
N ASP A 53 16.86 14.28 -4.97
CA ASP A 53 17.71 14.69 -3.84
C ASP A 53 16.96 14.64 -2.50
N ARG A 54 15.66 15.03 -2.50
CA ARG A 54 14.84 15.02 -1.27
C ARG A 54 14.32 13.65 -0.91
N TYR A 55 13.79 12.91 -1.88
CA TYR A 55 13.00 11.70 -1.64
C TYR A 55 13.69 10.40 -2.07
N GLY A 56 14.76 10.45 -2.88
CA GLY A 56 15.46 9.27 -3.39
C GLY A 56 16.47 8.64 -2.43
N LYS A 57 16.68 9.21 -1.24
CA LYS A 57 17.70 8.75 -0.29
C LYS A 57 17.45 7.33 0.21
N GLY A 58 18.53 6.54 0.35
CA GLY A 58 18.44 5.17 0.89
C GLY A 58 17.92 4.13 -0.10
N THR A 59 17.81 4.45 -1.40
CA THR A 59 17.61 3.46 -2.44
C THR A 59 18.88 2.64 -2.66
N PRO A 60 18.78 1.38 -3.13
CA PRO A 60 19.94 0.56 -3.41
C PRO A 60 20.90 1.23 -4.41
N GLU A 61 22.19 1.23 -4.10
CA GLU A 61 23.27 1.69 -4.98
C GLU A 61 24.30 0.57 -5.22
N ASP A 62 23.84 -0.67 -5.18
CA ASP A 62 24.69 -1.84 -5.35
C ASP A 62 25.18 -2.01 -6.82
N TRP A 63 25.97 -3.07 -7.03
CA TRP A 63 26.52 -3.35 -8.35
C TRP A 63 25.43 -3.63 -9.40
N LEU A 64 24.35 -4.33 -9.02
CA LEU A 64 23.23 -4.64 -9.92
C LEU A 64 22.49 -3.38 -10.35
N GLU A 65 22.16 -2.50 -9.38
CA GLU A 65 21.50 -1.24 -9.68
C GLU A 65 22.32 -0.40 -10.65
N ARG A 66 23.62 -0.21 -10.35
CA ARG A 66 24.49 0.65 -11.17
C ARG A 66 24.81 0.07 -12.55
N ASN A 67 25.03 -1.24 -12.67
CA ASN A 67 25.57 -1.85 -13.88
C ASN A 67 24.52 -2.57 -14.72
N VAL A 68 23.38 -2.91 -14.17
CA VAL A 68 22.33 -3.65 -14.87
C VAL A 68 21.04 -2.80 -14.97
N TYR A 69 20.42 -2.47 -13.86
CA TYR A 69 19.09 -1.87 -13.88
C TYR A 69 19.10 -0.43 -14.40
N SER A 70 19.94 0.45 -13.85
CA SER A 70 20.03 1.84 -14.29
C SER A 70 20.71 1.98 -15.66
N ARG A 71 21.64 1.07 -16.02
CA ARG A 71 22.38 1.15 -17.28
C ARG A 71 21.60 0.60 -18.47
N PHE A 72 20.81 -0.44 -18.27
CA PHE A 72 20.12 -1.18 -19.33
C PHE A 72 18.60 -1.19 -19.09
N LEU A 73 18.01 -0.03 -19.00
CA LEU A 73 16.58 0.18 -18.67
C LEU A 73 15.60 -0.68 -19.48
N PHE A 74 15.91 -0.93 -20.74
CA PHE A 74 15.01 -1.67 -21.64
C PHE A 74 15.32 -3.16 -21.73
N THR A 75 16.39 -3.64 -21.09
CA THR A 75 16.80 -5.06 -21.22
C THR A 75 15.70 -6.00 -20.70
N GLY A 76 15.08 -5.69 -19.57
CA GLY A 76 13.96 -6.47 -19.06
C GLY A 76 12.80 -6.56 -20.03
N LEU A 77 12.46 -5.45 -20.68
CA LEU A 77 11.39 -5.39 -21.69
C LEU A 77 11.73 -6.23 -22.91
N VAL A 78 12.99 -6.15 -23.37
CA VAL A 78 13.47 -6.97 -24.50
C VAL A 78 13.43 -8.47 -24.17
N ILE A 79 13.87 -8.84 -22.97
CA ILE A 79 13.81 -10.25 -22.50
C ILE A 79 12.37 -10.75 -22.48
N VAL A 80 11.44 -9.97 -21.93
CA VAL A 80 10.01 -10.34 -21.89
C VAL A 80 9.44 -10.46 -23.31
N ALA A 81 9.71 -9.48 -24.19
CA ALA A 81 9.25 -9.53 -25.58
C ALA A 81 9.76 -10.78 -26.31
N VAL A 82 11.05 -11.10 -26.15
CA VAL A 82 11.65 -12.32 -26.76
C VAL A 82 11.02 -13.58 -26.16
N ALA A 83 10.85 -13.65 -24.84
CA ALA A 83 10.21 -14.77 -24.18
C ALA A 83 8.78 -15.00 -24.67
N ASP A 84 7.98 -13.94 -24.76
CA ASP A 84 6.59 -14.02 -25.26
C ASP A 84 6.56 -14.52 -26.71
N ILE A 85 7.44 -14.02 -27.58
CA ILE A 85 7.50 -14.48 -28.97
C ILE A 85 7.95 -15.94 -29.06
N VAL A 86 8.94 -16.37 -28.28
CA VAL A 86 9.42 -17.74 -28.24
C VAL A 86 8.34 -18.70 -27.72
N LEU A 87 7.59 -18.30 -26.69
CA LEU A 87 6.57 -19.15 -26.07
C LEU A 87 5.28 -19.20 -26.88
N PHE A 88 4.86 -18.09 -27.48
CA PHE A 88 3.53 -17.93 -28.08
C PHE A 88 3.56 -17.59 -29.58
N GLY A 89 4.74 -17.52 -30.20
CA GLY A 89 4.88 -17.15 -31.61
C GLY A 89 4.37 -15.73 -31.90
N SER A 90 3.65 -15.57 -32.99
CA SER A 90 3.10 -14.24 -33.37
C SER A 90 2.09 -13.67 -32.34
N ILE A 91 1.39 -14.53 -31.61
CA ILE A 91 0.50 -14.10 -30.54
C ILE A 91 1.28 -13.45 -29.40
N GLY A 92 2.53 -13.84 -29.18
CA GLY A 92 3.43 -13.25 -28.19
C GLY A 92 3.61 -11.74 -28.36
N ILE A 93 3.50 -11.21 -29.57
CA ILE A 93 3.55 -9.76 -29.83
C ILE A 93 2.33 -9.07 -29.19
N VAL A 94 1.16 -9.68 -29.29
CA VAL A 94 -0.07 -9.15 -28.68
C VAL A 94 0.01 -9.24 -27.16
N VAL A 95 0.49 -10.38 -26.63
CA VAL A 95 0.70 -10.58 -25.18
C VAL A 95 1.64 -9.50 -24.63
N PHE A 96 2.80 -9.31 -25.28
CA PHE A 96 3.73 -8.25 -24.90
C PHE A 96 3.09 -6.86 -24.96
N GLY A 97 2.33 -6.56 -26.01
CA GLY A 97 1.60 -5.26 -26.12
C GLY A 97 0.65 -5.03 -24.95
N VAL A 98 -0.11 -6.06 -24.55
CA VAL A 98 -1.01 -5.99 -23.38
C VAL A 98 -0.22 -5.77 -22.08
N GLN A 99 0.88 -6.49 -21.89
CA GLN A 99 1.75 -6.30 -20.72
C GLN A 99 2.34 -4.87 -20.65
N MET A 100 2.70 -4.29 -21.81
CA MET A 100 3.23 -2.93 -21.86
C MET A 100 2.18 -1.87 -21.52
N LEU A 101 0.91 -2.13 -21.74
CA LEU A 101 -0.19 -1.25 -21.35
C LEU A 101 -0.63 -1.45 -19.90
N TRP A 102 -0.33 -2.61 -19.31
CA TRP A 102 -0.81 -2.99 -17.97
C TRP A 102 -0.32 -2.02 -16.89
N ILE A 103 0.99 -1.87 -16.75
CA ILE A 103 1.57 -1.01 -15.71
C ILE A 103 1.18 0.47 -15.89
N PRO A 104 1.30 1.09 -17.09
CA PRO A 104 0.85 2.46 -17.29
C PRO A 104 -0.61 2.69 -16.92
N PHE A 105 -1.48 1.78 -17.28
CA PHE A 105 -2.91 1.94 -17.03
C PHE A 105 -3.28 1.59 -15.58
N PHE A 106 -2.88 0.44 -15.08
CA PHE A 106 -3.31 -0.02 -13.76
C PHE A 106 -2.51 0.62 -12.62
N ALA A 107 -1.17 0.60 -12.67
CA ALA A 107 -0.38 1.15 -11.58
C ALA A 107 -0.35 2.68 -11.59
N ALA A 108 0.00 3.30 -12.71
CA ALA A 108 0.05 4.76 -12.77
C ALA A 108 -1.33 5.42 -12.89
N GLY A 109 -2.30 4.77 -13.50
CA GLY A 109 -3.65 5.30 -13.71
C GLY A 109 -4.65 4.88 -12.64
N VAL A 110 -4.95 3.58 -12.55
CA VAL A 110 -6.02 3.07 -11.68
C VAL A 110 -5.65 3.23 -10.20
N VAL A 111 -4.45 2.81 -9.78
CA VAL A 111 -4.05 2.91 -8.37
C VAL A 111 -4.02 4.35 -7.92
N ASN A 112 -3.27 5.21 -8.60
CA ASN A 112 -3.14 6.61 -8.23
C ASN A 112 -4.41 7.45 -8.52
N GLY A 113 -5.23 7.04 -9.47
CA GLY A 113 -6.49 7.71 -9.80
C GLY A 113 -7.65 7.20 -8.96
N VAL A 114 -8.10 5.96 -9.22
CA VAL A 114 -9.27 5.39 -8.54
C VAL A 114 -8.99 5.17 -7.07
N GLY A 115 -7.77 4.76 -6.68
CA GLY A 115 -7.37 4.54 -5.30
C GLY A 115 -7.45 5.79 -4.41
N HIS A 116 -7.44 7.00 -4.98
CA HIS A 116 -7.71 8.26 -4.25
C HIS A 116 -9.10 8.84 -4.51
N PHE A 117 -9.98 8.07 -5.14
CA PHE A 117 -11.28 8.60 -5.54
C PHE A 117 -12.45 7.72 -5.09
N TRP A 118 -12.32 6.40 -5.20
CA TRP A 118 -13.40 5.46 -4.96
C TRP A 118 -12.93 4.12 -4.41
N GLY A 119 -13.56 3.67 -3.33
CA GLY A 119 -13.26 2.42 -2.67
C GLY A 119 -13.72 2.41 -1.21
N TYR A 120 -13.29 1.40 -0.45
CA TYR A 120 -13.53 1.32 0.98
C TYR A 120 -12.27 1.73 1.77
N ARG A 121 -12.43 2.04 3.05
CA ARG A 121 -11.34 2.42 3.94
C ARG A 121 -11.32 1.52 5.16
N ASN A 122 -10.14 1.05 5.52
CA ASN A 122 -9.89 0.38 6.79
C ASN A 122 -9.42 1.37 7.87
N PHE A 123 -8.80 2.46 7.43
CA PHE A 123 -8.17 3.45 8.29
C PHE A 123 -8.52 4.86 7.86
N GLU A 124 -8.63 5.76 8.85
CA GLU A 124 -8.78 7.19 8.62
C GLU A 124 -7.39 7.83 8.46
N CYS A 125 -6.79 7.73 7.27
CA CYS A 125 -5.58 8.48 6.94
C CYS A 125 -5.93 9.93 6.54
N PRO A 126 -4.95 10.87 6.61
CA PRO A 126 -5.19 12.30 6.32
C PRO A 126 -5.57 12.57 4.87
N ASP A 127 -5.22 11.68 3.97
CA ASP A 127 -5.50 11.75 2.53
C ASP A 127 -6.80 11.00 2.17
N ALA A 128 -7.16 11.00 0.88
CA ALA A 128 -8.37 10.32 0.38
C ALA A 128 -8.12 8.90 -0.11
N ALA A 129 -6.97 8.29 0.19
CA ALA A 129 -6.66 6.94 -0.25
C ALA A 129 -7.72 5.93 0.22
N THR A 130 -8.16 5.09 -0.69
CA THR A 130 -9.18 4.04 -0.49
C THR A 130 -8.66 2.70 -0.98
N ASN A 131 -9.11 1.61 -0.40
CA ASN A 131 -8.91 0.28 -0.95
C ASN A 131 -9.91 0.09 -2.10
N ILE A 132 -9.42 -0.10 -3.32
CA ILE A 132 -10.26 -0.20 -4.53
C ILE A 132 -11.11 -1.46 -4.46
N VAL A 133 -10.48 -2.59 -4.22
CA VAL A 133 -11.08 -3.92 -4.02
C VAL A 133 -10.28 -4.71 -2.98
N PRO A 134 -10.88 -5.70 -2.30
CA PRO A 134 -10.16 -6.47 -1.28
C PRO A 134 -9.18 -7.50 -1.84
N TRP A 135 -9.06 -7.59 -3.16
CA TRP A 135 -8.21 -8.58 -3.84
C TRP A 135 -7.08 -7.86 -4.59
N GLY A 136 -5.94 -7.75 -3.93
CA GLY A 136 -4.71 -7.18 -4.48
C GLY A 136 -4.01 -8.13 -5.44
N ILE A 137 -4.61 -8.40 -6.61
CA ILE A 137 -4.13 -9.37 -7.60
C ILE A 137 -3.56 -8.69 -8.84
N LEU A 138 -4.21 -7.66 -9.35
CA LEU A 138 -3.87 -7.05 -10.64
C LEU A 138 -2.57 -6.25 -10.58
N ILE A 139 -2.28 -5.64 -9.42
CA ILE A 139 -1.11 -4.78 -9.21
C ILE A 139 -0.35 -5.18 -7.94
N GLY A 140 -0.41 -6.46 -7.58
CA GLY A 140 0.43 -7.00 -6.52
C GLY A 140 0.12 -6.48 -5.12
N GLY A 141 -1.11 -6.09 -4.83
CA GLY A 141 -1.54 -5.61 -3.52
C GLY A 141 -1.86 -4.12 -3.47
N GLU A 142 -1.39 -3.33 -4.43
CA GLU A 142 -1.59 -1.87 -4.46
C GLU A 142 -3.07 -1.44 -4.58
N GLU A 143 -3.97 -2.35 -4.91
CA GLU A 143 -5.43 -2.16 -4.82
C GLU A 143 -5.88 -1.90 -3.38
N LEU A 144 -5.09 -2.32 -2.38
CA LEU A 144 -5.28 -2.05 -0.95
C LEU A 144 -4.63 -0.72 -0.55
N HIS A 145 -4.97 0.34 -1.28
CA HIS A 145 -4.26 1.60 -1.28
C HIS A 145 -4.44 2.44 0.00
N ASN A 146 -5.60 2.35 0.66
CA ASN A 146 -5.78 2.96 1.98
C ASN A 146 -4.87 2.30 3.04
N ASN A 147 -4.72 0.97 2.99
CA ASN A 147 -3.82 0.26 3.89
C ASN A 147 -2.37 0.67 3.63
N HIS A 148 -1.97 0.77 2.34
CA HIS A 148 -0.65 1.21 1.92
C HIS A 148 -0.35 2.65 2.36
N HIS A 149 -1.25 3.60 2.15
CA HIS A 149 -1.09 4.98 2.58
C HIS A 149 -1.03 5.16 4.10
N THR A 150 -1.72 4.31 4.84
CA THR A 150 -1.65 4.32 6.31
C THR A 150 -0.33 3.75 6.82
N TYR A 151 0.19 2.70 6.18
CA TYR A 151 1.43 2.02 6.56
C TYR A 151 2.39 1.87 5.37
N PRO A 152 2.95 2.98 4.85
CA PRO A 152 3.70 2.99 3.60
C PRO A 152 5.00 2.18 3.64
N ASN A 153 5.52 1.87 4.82
CA ASN A 153 6.70 1.03 5.01
C ASN A 153 6.38 -0.47 5.15
N SER A 154 5.10 -0.86 5.13
CA SER A 154 4.71 -2.25 5.29
C SER A 154 4.94 -3.04 4.00
N ALA A 155 5.62 -4.18 4.12
CA ALA A 155 5.75 -5.14 3.03
C ALA A 155 4.47 -5.95 2.79
N LYS A 156 3.51 -5.88 3.71
CA LYS A 156 2.20 -6.53 3.63
C LYS A 156 1.12 -5.46 3.59
N LEU A 157 0.34 -5.42 2.53
CA LEU A 157 -0.72 -4.45 2.34
C LEU A 157 -2.09 -4.95 2.83
N SER A 158 -2.32 -6.27 2.86
CA SER A 158 -3.53 -6.84 3.44
C SER A 158 -3.52 -6.74 4.96
N VAL A 159 -4.57 -6.19 5.55
CA VAL A 159 -4.74 -6.04 6.99
C VAL A 159 -5.90 -6.89 7.51
N ARG A 160 -6.99 -6.98 6.76
CA ARG A 160 -8.18 -7.73 7.15
C ARG A 160 -8.12 -9.19 6.67
N PRO A 161 -8.77 -10.14 7.38
CA PRO A 161 -8.75 -11.57 7.01
C PRO A 161 -9.32 -11.88 5.61
N TRP A 162 -10.19 -11.02 5.08
CA TRP A 162 -10.79 -11.17 3.75
C TRP A 162 -10.00 -10.47 2.64
N GLU A 163 -8.93 -9.76 2.97
CA GLU A 163 -8.06 -9.12 1.99
C GLU A 163 -6.99 -10.08 1.51
N PHE A 164 -6.78 -10.11 0.22
CA PHE A 164 -5.70 -10.88 -0.40
C PHE A 164 -4.67 -9.94 -1.02
N ASP A 165 -3.41 -10.24 -0.80
CA ASP A 165 -2.24 -9.47 -1.25
C ASP A 165 -1.28 -10.40 -2.00
N LEU A 166 -1.29 -10.32 -3.31
CA LEU A 166 -0.43 -11.14 -4.18
C LEU A 166 1.05 -10.79 -4.00
N GLY A 167 1.38 -9.52 -3.77
CA GLY A 167 2.76 -9.10 -3.51
C GLY A 167 3.29 -9.75 -2.22
N TRP A 168 2.49 -9.69 -1.16
CA TRP A 168 2.84 -10.37 0.09
C TRP A 168 2.96 -11.89 -0.08
N PHE A 169 2.08 -12.52 -0.85
CA PHE A 169 2.17 -13.95 -1.16
C PHE A 169 3.55 -14.30 -1.77
N TRP A 170 4.01 -13.54 -2.77
CA TRP A 170 5.32 -13.75 -3.38
C TRP A 170 6.48 -13.46 -2.43
N ILE A 171 6.40 -12.39 -1.63
CA ILE A 171 7.39 -12.10 -0.60
C ILE A 171 7.51 -13.28 0.38
N ARG A 172 6.40 -13.90 0.78
CA ARG A 172 6.40 -15.10 1.64
C ARG A 172 7.05 -16.30 0.94
N CYS A 173 6.78 -16.52 -0.33
CA CYS A 173 7.47 -17.56 -1.11
C CYS A 173 8.99 -17.34 -1.14
N PHE A 174 9.43 -16.12 -1.43
CA PHE A 174 10.85 -15.78 -1.40
C PHE A 174 11.48 -15.89 0.00
N GLN A 175 10.73 -15.53 1.03
CA GLN A 175 11.18 -15.70 2.41
C GLN A 175 11.40 -17.19 2.78
N LEU A 176 10.51 -18.07 2.35
CA LEU A 176 10.67 -19.52 2.54
C LEU A 176 11.91 -20.08 1.83
N CYS A 177 12.28 -19.50 0.69
CA CYS A 177 13.50 -19.83 -0.04
C CYS A 177 14.76 -19.12 0.49
N GLY A 178 14.66 -18.30 1.53
CA GLY A 178 15.79 -17.52 2.06
C GLY A 178 16.22 -16.34 1.18
N LEU A 179 15.41 -15.96 0.16
CA LEU A 179 15.72 -14.91 -0.81
C LEU A 179 15.18 -13.53 -0.40
N ALA A 180 14.27 -13.46 0.58
CA ALA A 180 13.72 -12.20 1.08
C ALA A 180 13.63 -12.19 2.60
N LYS A 181 13.79 -11.01 3.18
CA LYS A 181 13.58 -10.76 4.61
C LYS A 181 12.75 -9.48 4.76
N PRO A 182 11.43 -9.57 5.02
CA PRO A 182 10.63 -8.41 5.32
C PRO A 182 11.15 -7.70 6.58
N LEU A 183 11.30 -6.39 6.53
CA LEU A 183 11.74 -5.57 7.65
C LEU A 183 10.56 -5.13 8.52
N TYR A 184 9.40 -4.89 7.86
CA TYR A 184 8.19 -4.44 8.53
C TYR A 184 6.95 -4.98 7.81
N THR A 185 5.95 -5.43 8.57
CA THR A 185 4.75 -6.12 8.02
C THR A 185 3.44 -5.55 8.55
N GLY A 186 3.35 -4.25 8.63
CA GLY A 186 2.12 -3.57 9.05
C GLY A 186 2.06 -3.25 10.53
N PRO A 187 0.91 -2.83 11.02
CA PRO A 187 0.78 -2.38 12.39
C PRO A 187 1.04 -3.52 13.37
N VAL A 188 2.09 -3.38 14.15
CA VAL A 188 2.38 -4.26 15.28
C VAL A 188 2.45 -3.39 16.52
N VAL A 189 1.44 -3.50 17.37
CA VAL A 189 1.48 -2.83 18.67
C VAL A 189 2.43 -3.60 19.59
N GLU A 190 3.61 -3.07 19.82
CA GLU A 190 4.55 -3.61 20.79
C GLU A 190 4.13 -3.18 22.21
N ARG A 191 4.01 -4.16 23.10
CA ARG A 191 3.75 -3.92 24.52
C ARG A 191 5.02 -4.12 25.31
N ILE A 192 5.44 -3.07 26.01
CA ILE A 192 6.53 -3.18 26.97
C ILE A 192 5.92 -3.63 28.30
N SER A 193 6.14 -4.89 28.65
CA SER A 193 5.64 -5.45 29.91
C SER A 193 6.24 -4.68 31.10
N GLY A 194 5.38 -4.30 32.04
CA GLY A 194 5.80 -3.57 33.26
C GLY A 194 5.96 -2.06 33.09
N LYS A 195 5.76 -1.50 31.90
CA LYS A 195 5.72 -0.05 31.71
C LYS A 195 4.36 0.52 32.12
N ASN A 196 4.30 1.12 33.32
CA ASN A 196 3.06 1.65 33.91
C ASN A 196 2.95 3.19 33.77
N GLN A 197 3.94 3.85 33.17
CA GLN A 197 3.95 5.31 32.99
C GLN A 197 3.89 5.64 31.52
N ILE A 198 3.07 6.63 31.18
CA ILE A 198 2.98 7.21 29.84
C ILE A 198 4.06 8.25 29.72
N ASP A 199 4.99 8.05 28.80
CA ASP A 199 6.01 9.00 28.40
C ASP A 199 5.75 9.52 26.97
N MET A 200 6.62 10.40 26.48
CA MET A 200 6.49 10.95 25.13
C MET A 200 6.59 9.88 24.06
N ASP A 201 7.43 8.85 24.24
CA ASP A 201 7.58 7.76 23.28
C ASP A 201 6.31 6.92 23.20
N THR A 202 5.67 6.62 24.34
CA THR A 202 4.37 5.96 24.41
C THR A 202 3.28 6.80 23.74
N THR A 203 3.27 8.11 23.99
CA THR A 203 2.30 9.03 23.39
C THR A 203 2.44 9.06 21.87
N TRP A 204 3.67 9.16 21.35
CA TRP A 204 3.92 9.12 19.91
C TRP A 204 3.56 7.79 19.28
N ALA A 205 3.87 6.66 19.93
CA ALA A 205 3.50 5.33 19.46
C ALA A 205 1.97 5.17 19.36
N VAL A 206 1.24 5.61 20.40
CA VAL A 206 -0.24 5.56 20.40
C VAL A 206 -0.83 6.49 19.33
N LEU A 207 -0.28 7.69 19.12
CA LEU A 207 -0.76 8.61 18.09
C LEU A 207 -0.52 8.08 16.67
N ASN A 208 0.64 7.49 16.43
CA ASN A 208 0.99 6.93 15.13
C ASN A 208 0.15 5.69 14.78
N ASP A 209 -0.09 4.81 15.76
CA ASP A 209 -0.83 3.56 15.57
C ASP A 209 -2.21 3.58 16.26
N ARG A 210 -2.80 4.77 16.44
CA ARG A 210 -4.03 4.98 17.23
C ARG A 210 -5.18 4.05 16.85
N PHE A 211 -5.34 3.73 15.58
CA PHE A 211 -6.44 2.87 15.13
C PHE A 211 -6.23 1.41 15.51
N GLU A 212 -5.00 0.91 15.42
CA GLU A 212 -4.66 -0.43 15.87
C GLU A 212 -4.74 -0.55 17.40
N VAL A 213 -4.27 0.48 18.11
CA VAL A 213 -4.41 0.57 19.58
C VAL A 213 -5.88 0.57 19.97
N MET A 214 -6.72 1.36 19.30
CA MET A 214 -8.16 1.39 19.54
C MET A 214 -8.86 0.07 19.18
N ALA A 215 -8.50 -0.56 18.06
CA ALA A 215 -9.04 -1.85 17.66
C ALA A 215 -8.72 -2.92 18.71
N ARG A 216 -7.47 -2.99 19.16
CA ARG A 216 -7.08 -3.92 20.24
C ARG A 216 -7.74 -3.60 21.57
N TYR A 217 -7.86 -2.34 21.94
CA TYR A 217 -8.60 -1.95 23.14
C TYR A 217 -10.07 -2.39 23.06
N ALA A 218 -10.68 -2.21 21.90
CA ALA A 218 -12.05 -2.67 21.67
C ALA A 218 -12.16 -4.20 21.79
N GLU A 219 -11.22 -4.95 21.24
CA GLU A 219 -11.21 -6.42 21.29
C GLU A 219 -10.87 -6.98 22.67
N GLU A 220 -9.82 -6.47 23.32
CA GLU A 220 -9.25 -7.06 24.55
C GLU A 220 -9.91 -6.54 25.82
N VAL A 221 -10.47 -5.31 25.80
CA VAL A 221 -11.05 -4.67 26.99
C VAL A 221 -12.57 -4.50 26.85
N VAL A 222 -13.01 -3.82 25.79
CA VAL A 222 -14.44 -3.50 25.64
C VAL A 222 -15.25 -4.75 25.32
N GLY A 223 -14.75 -5.62 24.43
CA GLY A 223 -15.44 -6.86 24.05
C GLY A 223 -15.78 -7.77 25.24
N PRO A 224 -14.79 -8.16 26.06
CA PRO A 224 -15.03 -8.97 27.26
C PRO A 224 -16.00 -8.31 28.27
N LEU A 225 -15.88 -6.98 28.48
CA LEU A 225 -16.79 -6.24 29.36
C LEU A 225 -18.23 -6.26 28.84
N VAL A 226 -18.40 -6.00 27.54
CA VAL A 226 -19.73 -6.07 26.90
C VAL A 226 -20.30 -7.48 26.97
N GLU A 227 -19.48 -8.53 26.85
CA GLU A 227 -19.92 -9.90 26.95
C GLU A 227 -20.30 -10.30 28.39
N GLU A 228 -19.59 -9.80 29.38
CA GLU A 228 -19.92 -10.00 30.79
C GLU A 228 -21.24 -9.28 31.15
N GLU A 229 -21.41 -8.04 30.72
CA GLU A 229 -22.65 -7.30 30.91
C GLU A 229 -23.82 -7.94 30.15
N TYR A 230 -23.59 -8.45 28.94
CA TYR A 230 -24.60 -9.18 28.18
C TYR A 230 -25.11 -10.44 28.91
N ARG A 231 -24.23 -11.15 29.62
CA ARG A 231 -24.63 -12.33 30.42
C ARG A 231 -25.51 -11.95 31.61
N ARG A 232 -25.25 -10.79 32.22
CA ARG A 232 -25.97 -10.29 33.41
C ARG A 232 -27.26 -9.57 33.08
N ALA A 233 -27.37 -9.04 31.86
CA ALA A 233 -28.42 -8.15 31.43
C ALA A 233 -29.79 -8.84 31.26
N ASP A 234 -30.85 -8.08 31.46
CA ASP A 234 -32.22 -8.46 31.08
C ASP A 234 -32.43 -8.47 29.56
N ARG A 235 -33.61 -8.88 29.11
CA ARG A 235 -33.93 -9.06 27.69
C ARG A 235 -33.83 -7.76 26.87
N ALA A 236 -34.21 -6.62 27.47
CA ALA A 236 -34.22 -5.32 26.81
C ALA A 236 -32.77 -4.79 26.63
N THR A 237 -31.99 -4.85 27.70
CA THR A 237 -30.57 -4.44 27.72
C THR A 237 -29.72 -5.31 26.81
N ARG A 238 -29.98 -6.62 26.68
CA ARG A 238 -29.31 -7.51 25.71
C ARG A 238 -29.49 -7.05 24.26
N GLN A 239 -30.66 -6.50 23.93
CA GLN A 239 -30.89 -6.02 22.57
C GLN A 239 -30.09 -4.73 22.25
N MET A 240 -29.92 -3.85 23.24
CA MET A 240 -29.05 -2.67 23.12
C MET A 240 -27.56 -3.06 23.01
N LEU A 241 -27.09 -3.99 23.83
CA LEU A 241 -25.71 -4.46 23.81
C LEU A 241 -25.37 -5.19 22.50
N LYS A 242 -26.32 -5.92 21.88
CA LYS A 242 -26.13 -6.51 20.54
C LYS A 242 -25.89 -5.44 19.47
N ARG A 243 -26.62 -4.33 19.53
CA ARG A 243 -26.42 -3.19 18.60
C ARG A 243 -25.06 -2.52 18.83
N ALA A 244 -24.67 -2.32 20.09
CA ALA A 244 -23.35 -1.77 20.40
C ALA A 244 -22.20 -2.69 19.89
N LYS A 245 -22.32 -4.01 20.05
CA LYS A 245 -21.33 -4.97 19.54
C LYS A 245 -21.20 -4.91 18.01
N SER A 246 -22.28 -4.71 17.26
CA SER A 246 -22.24 -4.59 15.80
C SER A 246 -21.64 -3.28 15.28
N ILE A 247 -21.37 -2.30 16.15
CA ILE A 247 -20.68 -1.04 15.82
C ILE A 247 -19.17 -1.16 16.10
N LEU A 248 -18.78 -2.06 17.02
CA LEU A 248 -17.39 -2.28 17.43
C LEU A 248 -16.64 -3.35 16.59
N CYS A 249 -17.37 -4.16 15.82
CA CYS A 249 -16.89 -5.16 14.86
C CYS A 249 -17.16 -4.72 13.42
#